data_0a98a3a2df996832f1323c10614c4099
#
_entry.id   0a98a3a2df996832f1323c10614c4099
#
_cell.length_a   1.000
_cell.length_b   1.000
_cell.length_c   1.000
_cell.angle_alpha   90.00
_cell.angle_beta   90.00
_cell.angle_gamma   90.00
#
_symmetry.space_group_name_H-M   'P 1'
#
loop_
_entity.id
_entity.type
_entity.pdbx_description
1 polymer ?
#
loop_
_entity_poly.entity_id
_entity_poly.type
_entity_poly.pdbx_seq_one_letter_code
_entity_poly.pdbx_strand_id
1 'polypeptide(L)'
;MEHEISDTELIKLYLARNDMAVRLTMKKYGRRLLHFTLGFLGDKRDAEECVNDAYLKAWDSIPPNEPADLYAYLARICRFTAYDFVNNT
;
A
#
# COMPACT_ATOMS: atom_id res chain seq x y z
N MET A 1 -13.68 -14.92 -16.43
CA MET A 1 -12.46 -14.87 -15.61
C MET A 1 -12.02 -13.42 -15.47
N GLU A 2 -11.88 -12.97 -14.26
CA GLU A 2 -11.49 -11.60 -14.01
C GLU A 2 -10.03 -11.38 -14.40
N HIS A 3 -9.81 -10.29 -15.11
CA HIS A 3 -8.47 -9.87 -15.49
C HIS A 3 -7.92 -8.96 -14.38
N GLU A 4 -6.90 -9.44 -13.70
CA GLU A 4 -6.25 -8.65 -12.67
C GLU A 4 -5.27 -7.66 -13.30
N ILE A 5 -5.39 -6.39 -12.91
CA ILE A 5 -4.51 -5.36 -13.43
C ILE A 5 -3.06 -5.62 -13.02
N SER A 6 -2.13 -5.41 -13.93
CA SER A 6 -0.70 -5.64 -13.65
C SER A 6 -0.11 -4.46 -12.85
N ASP A 7 1.02 -4.73 -12.18
CA ASP A 7 1.74 -3.66 -11.47
C ASP A 7 2.21 -2.57 -12.44
N THR A 8 2.62 -2.96 -13.64
CA THR A 8 3.03 -1.99 -14.65
C THR A 8 1.90 -1.02 -14.97
N GLU A 9 0.68 -1.54 -15.13
CA GLU A 9 -0.49 -0.71 -15.39
C GLU A 9 -0.82 0.18 -14.19
N LEU A 10 -0.70 -0.37 -12.98
CA LEU A 10 -0.94 0.42 -11.76
C LEU A 10 0.05 1.58 -11.65
N ILE A 11 1.33 1.31 -11.88
CA ILE A 11 2.36 2.35 -11.80
C ILE A 11 2.09 3.46 -12.82
N LYS A 12 1.66 3.10 -14.04
CA LYS A 12 1.29 4.11 -15.05
C LYS A 12 0.20 5.04 -14.55
N LEU A 13 -0.78 4.50 -13.82
CA LEU A 13 -1.85 5.31 -13.26
C LEU A 13 -1.34 6.27 -12.20
N TYR A 14 -0.42 5.81 -11.34
CA TYR A 14 0.22 6.69 -10.35
C TYR A 14 0.98 7.81 -11.04
N LEU A 15 1.76 7.47 -12.08
CA LEU A 15 2.56 8.45 -12.82
C LEU A 15 1.68 9.47 -13.53
N ALA A 16 0.51 9.05 -13.99
CA ALA A 16 -0.47 9.93 -14.62
C ALA A 16 -1.27 10.75 -13.59
N ARG A 17 -1.02 10.58 -12.31
CA ARG A 17 -1.74 11.19 -11.20
C ARG A 17 -3.24 10.89 -11.25
N ASN A 18 -3.57 9.68 -11.69
CA ASN A 18 -4.94 9.18 -11.75
C ASN A 18 -5.27 8.47 -10.43
N ASP A 19 -6.22 9.00 -9.67
CA ASP A 19 -6.56 8.47 -8.34
C ASP A 19 -7.13 7.04 -8.38
N MET A 20 -7.52 6.55 -9.55
CA MET A 20 -7.88 5.15 -9.71
C MET A 20 -6.73 4.21 -9.36
N ALA A 21 -5.48 4.72 -9.42
CA ALA A 21 -4.30 3.95 -9.03
C ALA A 21 -4.46 3.41 -7.60
N VAL A 22 -4.85 4.28 -6.67
CA VAL A 22 -5.01 3.88 -5.27
C VAL A 22 -6.15 2.88 -5.10
N ARG A 23 -7.29 3.15 -5.74
CA ARG A 23 -8.45 2.25 -5.64
C ARG A 23 -8.16 0.84 -6.16
N LEU A 24 -7.48 0.77 -7.31
CA LEU A 24 -7.14 -0.51 -7.91
C LEU A 24 -6.05 -1.24 -7.12
N THR A 25 -5.12 -0.48 -6.51
CA THR A 25 -4.13 -1.05 -5.61
C THR A 25 -4.80 -1.67 -4.39
N MET A 26 -5.76 -0.97 -3.81
CA MET A 26 -6.53 -1.48 -2.67
C MET A 26 -7.26 -2.77 -3.03
N LYS A 27 -7.86 -2.80 -4.22
CA LYS A 27 -8.58 -3.98 -4.69
C LYS A 27 -7.64 -5.17 -4.87
N LYS A 28 -6.47 -4.91 -5.44
CA LYS A 28 -5.52 -5.97 -5.75
C LYS A 28 -4.78 -6.50 -4.53
N TYR A 29 -4.33 -5.60 -3.65
CA TYR A 29 -3.41 -5.95 -2.56
C TYR A 29 -3.94 -5.68 -1.16
N GLY A 30 -5.09 -5.05 -1.04
CA GLY A 30 -5.58 -4.60 0.26
C GLY A 30 -5.67 -5.69 1.31
N ARG A 31 -6.21 -6.85 0.93
CA ARG A 31 -6.39 -7.95 1.86
C ARG A 31 -5.05 -8.51 2.34
N ARG A 32 -4.10 -8.66 1.42
CA ARG A 32 -2.76 -9.15 1.75
C ARG A 32 -2.00 -8.17 2.63
N LEU A 33 -2.10 -6.87 2.32
CA LEU A 33 -1.43 -5.83 3.10
C LEU A 33 -2.00 -5.77 4.52
N LEU A 34 -3.31 -5.86 4.65
CA LEU A 34 -3.95 -5.85 5.95
C LEU A 34 -3.50 -7.05 6.80
N HIS A 35 -3.51 -8.23 6.21
CA HIS A 35 -3.10 -9.44 6.89
C HIS A 35 -1.63 -9.36 7.33
N PHE A 36 -0.78 -8.88 6.44
CA PHE A 36 0.64 -8.69 6.70
C PHE A 36 0.87 -7.73 7.88
N THR A 37 0.18 -6.59 7.84
CA THR A 37 0.33 -5.55 8.86
C THR A 37 -0.26 -6.00 10.21
N LEU A 38 -1.35 -6.75 10.16
CA LEU A 38 -1.97 -7.31 11.35
C LEU A 38 -0.99 -8.22 12.11
N GLY A 39 -0.09 -8.90 11.39
CA GLY A 39 0.93 -9.73 11.99
C GLY A 39 1.90 -8.97 12.89
N PHE A 40 2.09 -7.68 12.64
CA PHE A 40 2.96 -6.83 13.48
C PHE A 40 2.22 -6.21 14.65
N LEU A 41 0.98 -5.79 14.42
CA LEU A 41 0.26 -4.95 15.37
C LEU A 41 -0.70 -5.72 16.25
N GLY A 42 -1.23 -6.82 15.75
CA GLY A 42 -2.15 -7.67 16.51
C GLY A 42 -3.53 -7.06 16.74
N ASP A 43 -3.79 -5.87 16.18
CA ASP A 43 -5.06 -5.16 16.30
C ASP A 43 -5.52 -4.73 14.92
N LYS A 44 -6.73 -5.14 14.55
CA LYS A 44 -7.27 -4.91 13.22
C LYS A 44 -7.44 -3.43 12.89
N ARG A 45 -7.93 -2.65 13.85
CA ARG A 45 -8.13 -1.21 13.64
C ARG A 45 -6.81 -0.50 13.37
N ASP A 46 -5.79 -0.82 14.17
CA ASP A 46 -4.47 -0.24 14.02
C ASP A 46 -3.86 -0.65 12.68
N ALA A 47 -4.05 -1.91 12.28
CA ALA A 47 -3.54 -2.41 11.00
C ALA A 47 -4.21 -1.70 9.82
N GLU A 48 -5.54 -1.49 9.89
CA GLU A 48 -6.26 -0.77 8.85
C GLU A 48 -5.76 0.67 8.72
N GLU A 49 -5.52 1.32 9.85
CA GLU A 49 -5.00 2.69 9.87
C GLU A 49 -3.62 2.76 9.21
N CYS A 50 -2.73 1.81 9.55
CA CYS A 50 -1.40 1.76 8.96
C CYS A 50 -1.44 1.50 7.45
N VAL A 51 -2.33 0.61 7.01
CA VAL A 51 -2.46 0.30 5.58
C VAL A 51 -3.00 1.52 4.82
N ASN A 52 -3.98 2.21 5.37
CA ASN A 52 -4.51 3.43 4.76
C ASN A 52 -3.43 4.50 4.64
N ASP A 53 -2.61 4.66 5.67
CA ASP A 53 -1.50 5.60 5.64
C ASP A 53 -0.48 5.22 4.56
N ALA A 54 -0.24 3.93 4.38
CA ALA A 54 0.67 3.45 3.34
C ALA A 54 0.19 3.82 1.94
N TYR A 55 -1.12 3.74 1.68
CA TYR A 55 -1.68 4.16 0.40
C TYR A 55 -1.41 5.64 0.13
N LEU A 56 -1.59 6.48 1.14
CA LEU A 56 -1.31 7.91 1.00
C LEU A 56 0.17 8.16 0.73
N LYS A 57 1.05 7.46 1.43
CA LYS A 57 2.50 7.59 1.22
C LYS A 57 2.91 7.12 -0.18
N ALA A 58 2.30 6.04 -0.67
CA ALA A 58 2.57 5.57 -2.03
C ALA A 58 2.11 6.61 -3.06
N TRP A 59 0.92 7.17 -2.86
CA TRP A 59 0.39 8.21 -3.75
C TRP A 59 1.32 9.42 -3.79
N ASP A 60 1.86 9.81 -2.64
CA ASP A 60 2.74 10.98 -2.55
C ASP A 60 4.15 10.72 -3.11
N SER A 61 4.60 9.47 -3.09
CA SER A 61 5.96 9.14 -3.49
C SER A 61 6.09 8.56 -4.91
N ILE A 62 4.99 8.23 -5.55
CA ILE A 62 4.98 7.74 -6.93
C ILE A 62 4.21 8.75 -7.80
N PRO A 63 4.85 9.58 -8.64
CA PRO A 63 6.29 9.76 -8.77
C PRO A 63 6.91 10.53 -7.61
N PRO A 64 8.22 10.64 -7.52
CA PRO A 64 9.23 10.21 -8.49
C PRO A 64 9.62 8.74 -8.40
N ASN A 65 9.28 8.05 -7.33
CA ASN A 65 9.62 6.63 -7.22
C ASN A 65 8.82 5.81 -8.24
N GLU A 66 9.45 4.77 -8.77
CA GLU A 66 8.82 3.84 -9.70
C GLU A 66 9.17 2.41 -9.27
N PRO A 67 8.47 1.88 -8.25
CA PRO A 67 8.81 0.54 -7.76
C PRO A 67 8.58 -0.54 -8.83
N ALA A 68 9.52 -1.47 -8.94
CA ALA A 68 9.39 -2.61 -9.83
C ALA A 68 8.38 -3.62 -9.28
N ASP A 69 8.28 -3.71 -7.95
CA ASP A 69 7.35 -4.59 -7.25
C ASP A 69 6.49 -3.74 -6.32
N LEU A 70 5.28 -3.44 -6.76
CA LEU A 70 4.40 -2.54 -6.02
C LEU A 70 4.00 -3.12 -4.65
N TYR A 71 3.73 -4.42 -4.59
CA TYR A 71 3.36 -5.02 -3.30
C TYR A 71 4.51 -4.91 -2.30
N ALA A 72 5.74 -5.23 -2.71
CA ALA A 72 6.90 -5.13 -1.84
C ALA A 72 7.11 -3.70 -1.35
N TYR A 73 6.89 -2.73 -2.24
CA TYR A 73 7.00 -1.31 -1.91
C TYR A 73 5.99 -0.92 -0.83
N LEU A 74 4.73 -1.31 -1.02
CA LEU A 74 3.67 -1.03 -0.06
C LEU A 74 3.88 -1.76 1.27
N ALA A 75 4.29 -3.02 1.21
CA ALA A 75 4.55 -3.82 2.40
C ALA A 75 5.66 -3.20 3.24
N ARG A 76 6.69 -2.68 2.58
CA ARG A 76 7.78 -1.99 3.26
C ARG A 76 7.28 -0.72 3.96
N ILE A 77 6.42 0.05 3.30
CA ILE A 77 5.84 1.26 3.90
C ILE A 77 4.99 0.87 5.11
N CYS A 78 4.16 -0.16 4.98
CA CYS A 78 3.33 -0.65 6.08
C CYS A 78 4.19 -1.06 7.27
N ARG A 79 5.29 -1.74 7.01
CA ARG A 79 6.20 -2.20 8.05
C ARG A 79 6.81 -1.02 8.81
N PHE A 80 7.30 -0.01 8.09
CA PHE A 80 7.87 1.19 8.72
C PHE A 80 6.81 1.98 9.47
N THR A 81 5.62 2.11 8.88
CA THR A 81 4.51 2.82 9.53
C THR A 81 4.11 2.11 10.82
N ALA A 82 4.01 0.79 10.79
CA ALA A 82 3.67 0.01 11.97
C ALA A 82 4.75 0.13 13.05
N TYR A 83 6.01 0.12 12.65
CA TYR A 83 7.12 0.30 13.56
C TYR A 83 7.04 1.65 14.28
N ASP A 84 6.82 2.72 13.51
CA ASP A 84 6.68 4.07 14.08
C ASP A 84 5.46 4.17 14.99
N PHE A 85 4.36 3.54 14.59
CA PHE A 85 3.12 3.52 15.36
C PHE A 85 3.37 2.94 16.77
N VAL A 86 4.07 1.81 16.84
CA VAL A 86 4.37 1.14 18.11
C VAL A 86 5.35 1.95 18.96
N ASN A 87 6.34 2.56 18.33
CA ASN A 87 7.39 3.27 19.07
C ASN A 87 7.01 4.66 19.50
N ASN A 88 5.93 5.24 18.96
CA ASN A 88 5.48 6.59 19.30
C ASN A 88 4.29 6.60 20.25
N THR A 89 3.94 5.49 20.83
CA THR A 89 2.86 5.42 21.81
C THR A 89 3.39 5.57 23.24
#